data_7e6b0b5e6c0cb0c8f2179dbc706064d8
#
_entry.id   7e6b0b5e6c0cb0c8f2179dbc706064d8
#
_cell.length_a   1.000
_cell.length_b   1.000
_cell.length_c   1.000
_cell.angle_alpha   90.00
_cell.angle_beta   90.00
_cell.angle_gamma   90.00
#
_symmetry.space_group_name_H-M   'P 1'
#
loop_
_entity.id
_entity.type
_entity.pdbx_description
1 polymer ?
#
loop_
_entity_poly.entity_id
_entity_poly.type
_entity_poly.pdbx_seq_one_letter_code
_entity_poly.pdbx_strand_id
1 'polypeptide(L)'
;REDFAKRITEVDLRFKVDNLMGEHPRIQERSLSLTVDGFFARLRAHREQFLPGLQRYQSLRQGIISRERSALRLSEFKPRPLSSFVRNKLINDVYLGFIGDNLAKQMGTVGENKRTDLMGLLMLISPPGYGKTTLMEYVAHRLGLIFMKINGPALGHQVRSLDPAQAPDATSRQELEKLNLALEMGNNVMLYVDDIQHTHPEFLQKFISLCDGTRRIEGVWKGRTKTYDMRGKKFCVVMSGNPYTESGDCLLYTSDAADEGLGV
;
A
#
# COMPACT_ATOMS: atom_id res chain seq x y z
N ARG A 1 69.33 23.19 19.06
CA ARG A 1 67.94 23.79 19.15
C ARG A 1 67.88 24.84 18.08
N GLU A 2 67.16 24.57 17.01
CA GLU A 2 66.85 25.57 15.99
C GLU A 2 65.80 26.54 16.57
N ASP A 3 66.18 27.82 16.72
CA ASP A 3 65.26 28.88 17.12
C ASP A 3 64.38 29.24 15.92
N PHE A 4 63.15 28.76 15.97
CA PHE A 4 62.14 29.19 14.99
C PHE A 4 61.71 30.61 15.24
N ALA A 5 61.85 31.50 14.25
CA ALA A 5 61.39 32.88 14.34
C ALA A 5 59.86 32.93 14.55
N LYS A 6 59.45 33.38 15.71
CA LYS A 6 58.02 33.62 15.99
C LYS A 6 57.49 34.79 15.14
N ARG A 7 56.60 34.49 14.21
CA ARG A 7 55.81 35.51 13.53
C ARG A 7 54.46 35.61 14.24
N ILE A 8 54.22 36.72 14.86
CA ILE A 8 52.90 37.05 15.46
C ILE A 8 52.12 37.88 14.44
N THR A 9 51.00 37.38 13.98
CA THR A 9 50.07 38.12 13.16
C THR A 9 48.75 38.32 13.94
N GLU A 10 48.26 39.53 14.03
CA GLU A 10 46.96 39.81 14.60
C GLU A 10 45.91 39.62 13.49
N VAL A 11 45.14 38.55 13.59
CA VAL A 11 44.05 38.22 12.67
C VAL A 11 42.79 37.99 13.49
N ASP A 12 41.71 38.61 13.07
CA ASP A 12 40.40 38.31 13.68
C ASP A 12 39.97 36.90 13.31
N LEU A 13 39.82 36.06 14.33
CA LEU A 13 39.35 34.67 14.17
C LEU A 13 37.83 34.52 14.19
N ARG A 14 37.09 35.62 14.16
CA ARG A 14 35.63 35.62 14.12
C ARG A 14 35.16 35.98 12.71
N PHE A 15 34.24 35.17 12.22
CA PHE A 15 33.59 35.39 10.92
C PHE A 15 32.09 35.56 11.11
N LYS A 16 31.53 36.51 10.40
CA LYS A 16 30.08 36.67 10.31
C LYS A 16 29.65 36.35 8.85
N VAL A 17 28.75 35.41 8.72
CA VAL A 17 28.16 35.05 7.42
C VAL A 17 26.74 35.58 7.42
N ASP A 18 26.44 36.47 6.49
CA ASP A 18 25.15 37.14 6.33
C ASP A 18 24.33 36.55 5.18
N ASN A 19 23.06 36.90 5.09
CA ASN A 19 22.11 36.48 4.05
C ASN A 19 21.83 34.98 4.00
N LEU A 20 21.86 34.30 5.13
CA LEU A 20 21.49 32.87 5.24
C LEU A 20 19.97 32.70 5.16
N MET A 21 19.52 31.78 4.29
CA MET A 21 18.08 31.51 4.07
C MET A 21 17.54 30.36 4.97
N GLY A 22 18.37 29.69 5.75
CA GLY A 22 17.96 28.53 6.54
C GLY A 22 17.41 28.91 7.91
N GLU A 23 16.41 28.18 8.37
CA GLU A 23 15.92 28.24 9.75
C GLU A 23 16.73 27.28 10.63
N HIS A 24 17.67 27.81 11.38
CA HIS A 24 18.45 27.04 12.35
C HIS A 24 18.61 27.86 13.64
N PRO A 25 18.55 27.23 14.82
CA PRO A 25 18.64 27.97 16.10
C PRO A 25 19.86 28.87 16.29
N ARG A 26 20.90 28.67 15.50
CA ARG A 26 22.13 29.48 15.52
C ARG A 26 22.15 30.59 14.50
N ILE A 27 21.21 30.61 13.59
CA ILE A 27 21.05 31.69 12.60
C ILE A 27 20.15 32.74 13.25
N GLN A 28 20.70 33.87 13.59
CA GLN A 28 19.95 35.00 14.12
C GLN A 28 19.92 36.10 13.08
N GLU A 29 18.74 36.63 12.77
CA GLU A 29 18.58 37.70 11.79
C GLU A 29 19.28 37.44 10.45
N ARG A 30 19.16 36.19 9.94
CA ARG A 30 19.82 35.70 8.72
C ARG A 30 21.35 35.78 8.75
N SER A 31 21.96 35.86 9.92
CA SER A 31 23.40 35.88 10.09
C SER A 31 23.88 34.80 11.05
N LEU A 32 25.11 34.35 10.86
CA LEU A 32 25.76 33.34 11.68
C LEU A 32 27.17 33.81 12.04
N SER A 33 27.42 33.96 13.32
CA SER A 33 28.76 34.25 13.83
C SER A 33 29.53 32.96 14.13
N LEU A 34 30.71 32.83 13.60
CA LEU A 34 31.57 31.66 13.69
C LEU A 34 32.96 32.07 14.19
N THR A 35 33.58 31.22 15.02
CA THR A 35 35.01 31.26 15.27
C THR A 35 35.71 30.14 14.52
N VAL A 36 36.92 30.34 14.04
CA VAL A 36 37.68 29.33 13.29
C VAL A 36 37.80 28.02 14.06
N ASP A 37 38.23 28.10 15.32
CA ASP A 37 38.37 26.93 16.19
C ASP A 37 37.03 26.23 16.45
N GLY A 38 35.98 27.01 16.71
CA GLY A 38 34.63 26.49 16.92
C GLY A 38 34.06 25.82 15.64
N PHE A 39 34.40 26.33 14.46
CA PHE A 39 34.01 25.70 13.19
C PHE A 39 34.75 24.34 13.01
N PHE A 40 36.06 24.32 13.16
CA PHE A 40 36.84 23.09 12.98
C PHE A 40 36.50 22.04 14.04
N ALA A 41 36.28 22.43 15.29
CA ALA A 41 35.83 21.50 16.34
C ALA A 41 34.48 20.83 15.97
N ARG A 42 33.52 21.60 15.45
CA ARG A 42 32.23 21.07 15.00
C ARG A 42 32.36 20.22 13.74
N LEU A 43 33.18 20.63 12.79
CA LEU A 43 33.44 19.88 11.58
C LEU A 43 34.06 18.51 11.93
N ARG A 44 34.99 18.48 12.87
CA ARG A 44 35.59 17.24 13.39
C ARG A 44 34.53 16.36 14.05
N ALA A 45 33.76 16.90 14.98
CA ALA A 45 32.66 16.16 15.63
C ALA A 45 31.63 15.63 14.63
N HIS A 46 31.30 16.41 13.62
CA HIS A 46 30.40 15.97 12.55
C HIS A 46 31.00 14.80 11.75
N ARG A 47 32.25 14.87 11.35
CA ARG A 47 32.92 13.81 10.59
C ARG A 47 33.19 12.56 11.39
N GLU A 48 33.61 12.68 12.67
CA GLU A 48 34.05 11.56 13.49
C GLU A 48 32.92 10.90 14.27
N GLN A 49 31.85 11.62 14.60
CA GLN A 49 30.76 11.12 15.42
C GLN A 49 29.43 11.03 14.64
N PHE A 50 29.01 12.14 14.03
CA PHE A 50 27.67 12.20 13.41
C PHE A 50 27.59 11.37 12.11
N LEU A 51 28.53 11.55 11.18
CA LEU A 51 28.47 10.83 9.89
C LEU A 51 28.58 9.30 10.06
N PRO A 52 29.51 8.74 10.86
CA PRO A 52 29.53 7.31 11.09
C PRO A 52 28.27 6.79 11.79
N GLY A 53 27.71 7.56 12.72
CA GLY A 53 26.44 7.25 13.38
C GLY A 53 25.29 7.20 12.41
N LEU A 54 25.16 8.18 11.53
CA LEU A 54 24.15 8.23 10.48
C LEU A 54 24.28 7.07 9.49
N GLN A 55 25.50 6.76 9.04
CA GLN A 55 25.75 5.63 8.15
C GLN A 55 25.35 4.30 8.80
N ARG A 56 25.72 4.10 10.08
CA ARG A 56 25.31 2.91 10.84
C ARG A 56 23.80 2.80 10.96
N TYR A 57 23.12 3.92 11.27
CA TYR A 57 21.66 3.96 11.33
C TYR A 57 21.03 3.59 9.98
N GLN A 58 21.50 4.17 8.89
CA GLN A 58 21.00 3.87 7.53
C GLN A 58 21.21 2.40 7.17
N SER A 59 22.36 1.84 7.48
CA SER A 59 22.70 0.44 7.25
C SER A 59 21.79 -0.51 8.03
N LEU A 60 21.58 -0.24 9.33
CA LEU A 60 20.68 -1.02 10.17
C LEU A 60 19.25 -0.92 9.69
N ARG A 61 18.77 0.28 9.37
CA ARG A 61 17.43 0.50 8.82
C ARG A 61 17.23 -0.29 7.51
N GLN A 62 18.20 -0.23 6.60
CA GLN A 62 18.15 -0.97 5.34
C GLN A 62 18.15 -2.49 5.57
N GLY A 63 18.96 -2.98 6.50
CA GLY A 63 19.00 -4.39 6.89
C GLY A 63 17.66 -4.89 7.44
N ILE A 64 17.03 -4.12 8.33
CA ILE A 64 15.71 -4.44 8.87
C ILE A 64 14.66 -4.46 7.75
N ILE A 65 14.61 -3.42 6.91
CA ILE A 65 13.66 -3.34 5.80
C ILE A 65 13.84 -4.52 4.84
N SER A 66 15.06 -4.89 4.50
CA SER A 66 15.35 -6.02 3.60
C SER A 66 14.89 -7.34 4.20
N ARG A 67 15.15 -7.56 5.49
CA ARG A 67 14.72 -8.77 6.20
C ARG A 67 13.20 -8.88 6.25
N GLU A 68 12.49 -7.80 6.60
CA GLU A 68 11.02 -7.80 6.65
C GLU A 68 10.40 -7.97 5.26
N ARG A 69 10.97 -7.35 4.23
CA ARG A 69 10.54 -7.56 2.83
C ARG A 69 10.70 -9.02 2.38
N SER A 70 11.79 -9.66 2.77
CA SER A 70 12.02 -11.08 2.46
C SER A 70 11.06 -11.98 3.24
N ALA A 71 10.83 -11.70 4.51
CA ALA A 71 9.88 -12.43 5.35
C ALA A 71 8.44 -12.35 4.83
N LEU A 72 8.06 -11.20 4.29
CA LEU A 72 6.74 -10.96 3.69
C LEU A 72 6.64 -11.43 2.23
N ARG A 73 7.73 -11.91 1.62
CA ARG A 73 7.81 -12.34 0.21
C ARG A 73 7.28 -11.31 -0.77
N LEU A 74 7.48 -10.02 -0.50
CA LEU A 74 6.91 -8.93 -1.30
C LEU A 74 7.30 -8.98 -2.79
N SER A 75 8.38 -9.65 -3.14
CA SER A 75 8.78 -9.86 -4.53
C SER A 75 7.81 -10.73 -5.33
N GLU A 76 7.08 -11.63 -4.65
CA GLU A 76 6.09 -12.51 -5.29
C GLU A 76 4.82 -11.76 -5.68
N PHE A 77 4.54 -10.62 -5.03
CA PHE A 77 3.35 -9.80 -5.23
C PHE A 77 3.60 -8.52 -6.04
N LYS A 78 4.73 -8.45 -6.74
CA LYS A 78 4.98 -7.33 -7.64
C LYS A 78 4.12 -7.45 -8.88
N PRO A 79 3.28 -6.44 -9.19
CA PRO A 79 2.49 -6.44 -10.41
C PRO A 79 3.38 -6.38 -11.65
N ARG A 80 2.98 -7.08 -12.71
CA ARG A 80 3.72 -7.11 -13.98
C ARG A 80 3.20 -6.05 -14.94
N PRO A 81 4.05 -5.25 -15.57
CA PRO A 81 3.61 -4.28 -16.57
C PRO A 81 3.14 -5.00 -17.85
N LEU A 82 2.11 -4.44 -18.48
CA LEU A 82 1.66 -4.88 -19.81
C LEU A 82 2.68 -4.46 -20.87
N SER A 83 3.00 -5.38 -21.78
CA SER A 83 3.95 -5.14 -22.87
C SER A 83 3.32 -4.53 -24.13
N SER A 84 2.00 -4.55 -24.27
CA SER A 84 1.30 -4.09 -25.47
C SER A 84 0.97 -2.59 -25.41
N PHE A 85 1.56 -1.81 -26.31
CA PHE A 85 1.34 -0.36 -26.42
C PHE A 85 -0.11 0.03 -26.71
N VAL A 86 -0.77 -0.64 -27.64
CA VAL A 86 -2.17 -0.35 -28.02
C VAL A 86 -3.13 -0.60 -26.86
N ARG A 87 -2.97 -1.72 -26.17
CA ARG A 87 -3.78 -2.06 -25.00
C ARG A 87 -3.52 -1.06 -23.86
N ASN A 88 -2.27 -0.69 -23.62
CA ASN A 88 -1.92 0.29 -22.60
C ASN A 88 -2.53 1.66 -22.88
N LYS A 89 -2.56 2.09 -24.15
CA LYS A 89 -3.20 3.34 -24.57
C LYS A 89 -4.69 3.32 -24.28
N LEU A 90 -5.40 2.26 -24.71
CA LEU A 90 -6.83 2.11 -24.44
C LEU A 90 -7.15 2.11 -22.93
N ILE A 91 -6.34 1.42 -22.16
CA ILE A 91 -6.49 1.40 -20.70
C ILE A 91 -6.28 2.80 -20.11
N ASN A 92 -5.25 3.51 -20.55
CA ASN A 92 -4.95 4.86 -20.06
C ASN A 92 -6.04 5.87 -20.41
N ASP A 93 -6.54 5.84 -21.64
CA ASP A 93 -7.44 6.86 -22.16
C ASP A 93 -8.90 6.64 -21.74
N VAL A 94 -9.32 5.38 -21.54
CA VAL A 94 -10.72 5.04 -21.25
C VAL A 94 -10.93 4.50 -19.85
N TYR A 95 -10.15 3.50 -19.45
CA TYR A 95 -10.42 2.76 -18.20
C TYR A 95 -9.79 3.38 -16.96
N LEU A 96 -8.60 3.98 -17.07
CA LEU A 96 -7.89 4.50 -15.87
C LEU A 96 -8.62 5.66 -15.22
N GLY A 97 -9.30 6.53 -15.97
CA GLY A 97 -10.11 7.60 -15.40
C GLY A 97 -11.22 7.04 -14.52
N PHE A 98 -12.02 6.14 -15.07
CA PHE A 98 -13.15 5.55 -14.36
C PHE A 98 -12.74 4.67 -13.16
N ILE A 99 -11.76 3.79 -13.37
CA ILE A 99 -11.22 2.93 -12.32
C ILE A 99 -10.49 3.76 -11.26
N GLY A 100 -9.71 4.75 -11.70
CA GLY A 100 -8.97 5.65 -10.83
C GLY A 100 -9.86 6.42 -9.87
N ASP A 101 -10.98 6.95 -10.33
CA ASP A 101 -11.94 7.66 -9.51
C ASP A 101 -12.57 6.75 -8.44
N ASN A 102 -12.91 5.51 -8.83
CA ASN A 102 -13.44 4.52 -7.89
C ASN A 102 -12.41 4.14 -6.82
N LEU A 103 -11.19 3.82 -7.24
CA LEU A 103 -10.11 3.47 -6.33
C LEU A 103 -9.69 4.64 -5.44
N ALA A 104 -9.71 5.87 -5.95
CA ALA A 104 -9.43 7.07 -5.17
C ALA A 104 -10.48 7.25 -4.05
N LYS A 105 -11.74 6.98 -4.33
CA LYS A 105 -12.81 6.97 -3.31
C LYS A 105 -12.57 5.91 -2.24
N GLN A 106 -12.20 4.69 -2.64
CA GLN A 106 -11.86 3.62 -1.69
C GLN A 106 -10.64 3.97 -0.82
N MET A 107 -9.62 4.59 -1.39
CA MET A 107 -8.36 4.91 -0.70
C MET A 107 -8.43 6.17 0.18
N GLY A 108 -9.57 6.84 0.24
CA GLY A 108 -9.78 7.95 1.18
C GLY A 108 -8.92 9.18 0.90
N THR A 109 -8.72 9.57 -0.36
CA THR A 109 -8.07 10.83 -0.74
C THR A 109 -8.90 12.07 -0.38
N VAL A 110 -10.03 11.90 0.27
CA VAL A 110 -10.93 12.96 0.73
C VAL A 110 -10.89 13.00 2.25
N GLY A 111 -10.51 14.15 2.82
CA GLY A 111 -10.24 14.35 4.25
C GLY A 111 -11.31 13.83 5.22
N GLU A 112 -10.91 13.67 6.46
CA GLU A 112 -11.59 12.95 7.57
C GLU A 112 -13.08 13.23 7.79
N ASN A 113 -13.65 14.28 7.20
CA ASN A 113 -15.02 14.73 7.41
C ASN A 113 -15.95 14.66 6.19
N LYS A 114 -15.53 14.14 5.05
CA LYS A 114 -16.43 13.97 3.92
C LYS A 114 -16.95 12.54 3.88
N ARG A 115 -18.17 12.33 4.36
CA ARG A 115 -19.01 11.21 3.98
C ARG A 115 -19.14 11.23 2.45
N THR A 116 -18.45 10.32 1.80
CA THR A 116 -18.68 10.05 0.38
C THR A 116 -19.71 8.93 0.32
N ASP A 117 -20.92 9.27 -0.06
CA ASP A 117 -22.02 8.30 -0.29
C ASP A 117 -21.73 7.30 -1.43
N LEU A 118 -20.52 7.29 -1.93
CA LEU A 118 -20.05 6.53 -3.08
C LEU A 118 -18.83 5.65 -2.74
N MET A 119 -18.70 5.20 -1.51
CA MET A 119 -17.77 4.14 -1.19
C MET A 119 -18.32 2.86 -1.78
N GLY A 120 -17.58 2.27 -2.69
CA GLY A 120 -18.04 1.10 -3.41
C GLY A 120 -16.94 0.09 -3.64
N LEU A 121 -17.35 -1.14 -3.80
CA LEU A 121 -16.54 -2.22 -4.31
C LEU A 121 -16.38 -2.06 -5.83
N LEU A 122 -15.16 -2.15 -6.34
CA LEU A 122 -14.95 -2.28 -7.77
C LEU A 122 -15.15 -3.74 -8.18
N MET A 123 -16.19 -3.98 -8.98
CA MET A 123 -16.49 -5.30 -9.51
C MET A 123 -16.31 -5.33 -11.02
N LEU A 124 -15.56 -6.32 -11.51
CA LEU A 124 -15.30 -6.54 -12.93
C LEU A 124 -16.01 -7.81 -13.41
N ILE A 125 -17.08 -7.65 -14.17
CA ILE A 125 -17.84 -8.78 -14.72
C ILE A 125 -17.64 -8.82 -16.23
N SER A 126 -17.09 -9.90 -16.73
CA SER A 126 -16.96 -10.18 -18.17
C SER A 126 -16.68 -11.66 -18.39
N PRO A 127 -16.91 -12.19 -19.60
CA PRO A 127 -16.54 -13.55 -19.94
C PRO A 127 -15.06 -13.86 -19.65
N PRO A 128 -14.68 -15.13 -19.52
CA PRO A 128 -13.29 -15.53 -19.34
C PRO A 128 -12.44 -15.09 -20.55
N GLY A 129 -11.16 -14.83 -20.29
CA GLY A 129 -10.21 -14.43 -21.34
C GLY A 129 -10.19 -12.92 -21.69
N TYR A 130 -11.08 -12.10 -21.18
CA TYR A 130 -11.11 -10.65 -21.44
C TYR A 130 -10.03 -9.84 -20.70
N GLY A 131 -9.18 -10.50 -19.93
CA GLY A 131 -8.00 -9.88 -19.32
C GLY A 131 -8.28 -9.06 -18.07
N LYS A 132 -9.35 -9.36 -17.32
CA LYS A 132 -9.68 -8.69 -16.03
C LYS A 132 -8.48 -8.64 -15.07
N THR A 133 -7.88 -9.79 -14.82
CA THR A 133 -6.71 -9.91 -13.92
C THR A 133 -5.53 -9.07 -14.43
N THR A 134 -5.22 -9.17 -15.73
CA THR A 134 -4.11 -8.42 -16.34
C THR A 134 -4.35 -6.92 -16.31
N LEU A 135 -5.59 -6.48 -16.48
CA LEU A 135 -5.98 -5.07 -16.36
C LEU A 135 -5.71 -4.56 -14.93
N MET A 136 -6.16 -5.27 -13.92
CA MET A 136 -6.01 -4.84 -12.54
C MET A 136 -4.56 -4.93 -12.06
N GLU A 137 -3.80 -5.91 -12.53
CA GLU A 137 -2.37 -6.00 -12.29
C GLU A 137 -1.62 -4.78 -12.88
N TYR A 138 -2.00 -4.34 -14.09
CA TYR A 138 -1.46 -3.12 -14.68
C TYR A 138 -1.84 -1.86 -13.90
N VAL A 139 -3.10 -1.74 -13.47
CA VAL A 139 -3.57 -0.62 -12.64
C VAL A 139 -2.80 -0.57 -11.32
N ALA A 140 -2.65 -1.70 -10.64
CA ALA A 140 -1.87 -1.80 -9.40
C ALA A 140 -0.41 -1.34 -9.60
N HIS A 141 0.20 -1.77 -10.71
CA HIS A 141 1.55 -1.32 -11.08
C HIS A 141 1.61 0.21 -11.27
N ARG A 142 0.64 0.80 -11.98
CA ARG A 142 0.59 2.25 -12.23
C ARG A 142 0.39 3.06 -10.96
N LEU A 143 -0.37 2.55 -10.00
CA LEU A 143 -0.63 3.17 -8.70
C LEU A 143 0.45 2.88 -7.65
N GLY A 144 1.43 2.03 -7.96
CA GLY A 144 2.47 1.61 -7.02
C GLY A 144 1.93 0.76 -5.87
N LEU A 145 0.85 0.01 -6.10
CA LEU A 145 0.23 -0.87 -5.11
C LEU A 145 0.82 -2.28 -5.18
N ILE A 146 0.84 -2.95 -4.05
CA ILE A 146 1.11 -4.40 -3.95
C ILE A 146 -0.15 -5.12 -4.45
N PHE A 147 0.01 -5.97 -5.46
CA PHE A 147 -1.11 -6.72 -6.04
C PHE A 147 -1.25 -8.08 -5.37
N MET A 148 -2.27 -8.23 -4.52
CA MET A 148 -2.54 -9.47 -3.79
C MET A 148 -3.73 -10.19 -4.42
N LYS A 149 -3.42 -11.18 -5.26
CA LYS A 149 -4.43 -11.99 -5.91
C LYS A 149 -4.87 -13.16 -5.03
N ILE A 150 -6.17 -13.27 -4.82
CA ILE A 150 -6.85 -14.40 -4.16
C ILE A 150 -7.62 -15.16 -5.22
N ASN A 151 -7.42 -16.46 -5.25
CA ASN A 151 -8.04 -17.34 -6.24
C ASN A 151 -9.37 -17.90 -5.71
N GLY A 152 -10.50 -17.46 -6.26
CA GLY A 152 -11.84 -17.92 -5.87
C GLY A 152 -12.04 -19.41 -5.98
N PRO A 153 -11.70 -20.07 -7.11
CA PRO A 153 -11.75 -21.55 -7.24
C PRO A 153 -10.98 -22.30 -6.16
N ALA A 154 -9.84 -21.76 -5.71
CA ALA A 154 -9.05 -22.37 -4.64
C ALA A 154 -9.68 -22.20 -3.25
N LEU A 155 -10.47 -21.15 -3.04
CA LEU A 155 -11.27 -21.00 -1.83
C LEU A 155 -12.46 -21.98 -1.83
N GLY A 156 -13.15 -22.10 -2.95
CA GLY A 156 -14.32 -22.95 -3.10
C GLY A 156 -15.55 -22.46 -2.31
N HIS A 157 -16.68 -23.17 -2.51
CA HIS A 157 -17.96 -22.83 -1.86
C HIS A 157 -18.05 -23.23 -0.38
N GLN A 158 -17.04 -23.93 0.18
CA GLN A 158 -17.07 -24.37 1.58
C GLN A 158 -16.48 -23.32 2.54
N VAL A 159 -15.67 -22.39 2.04
CA VAL A 159 -15.03 -21.35 2.86
C VAL A 159 -16.01 -20.23 3.16
N ARG A 160 -16.36 -20.07 4.44
CA ARG A 160 -17.25 -19.01 4.92
C ARG A 160 -16.56 -18.03 5.86
N SER A 161 -15.42 -18.42 6.44
CA SER A 161 -14.65 -17.67 7.43
C SER A 161 -13.36 -17.14 6.82
N LEU A 162 -12.84 -16.05 7.38
CA LEU A 162 -11.49 -15.54 7.07
C LEU A 162 -10.39 -16.24 7.89
N ASP A 163 -10.75 -17.17 8.76
CA ASP A 163 -9.81 -17.90 9.60
C ASP A 163 -9.15 -19.07 8.83
N PRO A 164 -7.84 -19.05 8.60
CA PRO A 164 -7.13 -20.13 7.94
C PRO A 164 -7.25 -21.48 8.66
N ALA A 165 -7.50 -21.48 9.98
CA ALA A 165 -7.66 -22.71 10.74
C ALA A 165 -8.98 -23.43 10.43
N GLN A 166 -9.98 -22.72 9.90
CA GLN A 166 -11.28 -23.26 9.50
C GLN A 166 -11.33 -23.68 8.02
N ALA A 167 -10.21 -23.59 7.31
CA ALA A 167 -10.13 -23.96 5.91
C ALA A 167 -10.28 -25.48 5.73
N PRO A 168 -11.09 -25.95 4.76
CA PRO A 168 -11.31 -27.38 4.54
C PRO A 168 -10.08 -28.10 3.99
N ASP A 169 -9.22 -27.43 3.28
CA ASP A 169 -8.04 -27.99 2.63
C ASP A 169 -6.82 -27.05 2.71
N ALA A 170 -5.66 -27.58 2.30
CA ALA A 170 -4.40 -26.82 2.34
C ALA A 170 -4.37 -25.65 1.35
N THR A 171 -5.05 -25.77 0.22
CA THR A 171 -5.08 -24.75 -0.83
C THR A 171 -5.91 -23.55 -0.39
N SER A 172 -7.10 -23.78 0.11
CA SER A 172 -7.96 -22.73 0.66
C SER A 172 -7.32 -22.06 1.88
N ARG A 173 -6.60 -22.83 2.72
CA ARG A 173 -5.82 -22.26 3.83
C ARG A 173 -4.76 -21.28 3.34
N GLN A 174 -4.00 -21.62 2.31
CA GLN A 174 -2.99 -20.73 1.75
C GLN A 174 -3.60 -19.44 1.18
N GLU A 175 -4.76 -19.53 0.52
CA GLU A 175 -5.46 -18.34 0.03
C GLU A 175 -5.93 -17.44 1.18
N LEU A 176 -6.46 -18.03 2.26
CA LEU A 176 -6.84 -17.26 3.45
C LEU A 176 -5.63 -16.66 4.18
N GLU A 177 -4.49 -17.34 4.21
CA GLU A 177 -3.24 -16.78 4.74
C GLU A 177 -2.75 -15.59 3.92
N LYS A 178 -2.81 -15.67 2.58
CA LYS A 178 -2.50 -14.53 1.68
C LYS A 178 -3.45 -13.36 1.92
N LEU A 179 -4.74 -13.62 2.08
CA LEU A 179 -5.72 -12.60 2.36
C LEU A 179 -5.43 -11.90 3.70
N ASN A 180 -5.21 -12.67 4.76
CA ASN A 180 -4.87 -12.10 6.07
C ASN A 180 -3.53 -11.37 6.06
N LEU A 181 -2.57 -11.81 5.25
CA LEU A 181 -1.32 -11.08 5.01
C LEU A 181 -1.60 -9.70 4.35
N ALA A 182 -2.51 -9.63 3.37
CA ALA A 182 -2.90 -8.37 2.76
C ALA A 182 -3.51 -7.41 3.79
N LEU A 183 -4.37 -7.92 4.68
CA LEU A 183 -4.96 -7.14 5.77
C LEU A 183 -3.91 -6.65 6.77
N GLU A 184 -2.94 -7.49 7.12
CA GLU A 184 -1.85 -7.12 8.04
C GLU A 184 -0.91 -6.07 7.43
N MET A 185 -0.58 -6.15 6.15
CA MET A 185 0.14 -5.10 5.43
C MET A 185 -0.62 -3.77 5.45
N GLY A 186 -1.93 -3.80 5.24
CA GLY A 186 -2.88 -2.73 5.46
C GLY A 186 -2.66 -1.43 4.70
N ASN A 187 -1.55 -1.24 3.98
CA ASN A 187 -1.28 -0.02 3.23
C ASN A 187 -0.56 -0.31 1.91
N ASN A 188 -0.89 0.46 0.87
CA ASN A 188 -0.41 0.28 -0.49
C ASN A 188 -0.74 -1.11 -1.06
N VAL A 189 -1.93 -1.63 -0.78
CA VAL A 189 -2.38 -2.97 -1.18
C VAL A 189 -3.63 -2.88 -2.04
N MET A 190 -3.62 -3.60 -3.15
CA MET A 190 -4.81 -3.95 -3.91
C MET A 190 -5.10 -5.44 -3.67
N LEU A 191 -6.18 -5.70 -2.94
CA LEU A 191 -6.72 -7.04 -2.76
C LEU A 191 -7.63 -7.37 -3.94
N TYR A 192 -7.24 -8.33 -4.74
CA TYR A 192 -7.96 -8.73 -5.94
C TYR A 192 -8.49 -10.16 -5.76
N VAL A 193 -9.81 -10.30 -5.68
CA VAL A 193 -10.48 -11.61 -5.59
C VAL A 193 -10.94 -12.01 -6.98
N ASP A 194 -10.34 -13.06 -7.51
CA ASP A 194 -10.61 -13.55 -8.87
C ASP A 194 -11.64 -14.66 -8.86
N ASP A 195 -12.50 -14.68 -9.88
CA ASP A 195 -13.52 -15.70 -10.11
C ASP A 195 -14.44 -15.93 -8.90
N ILE A 196 -15.08 -14.86 -8.44
CA ILE A 196 -15.94 -14.86 -7.23
C ILE A 196 -17.14 -15.81 -7.32
N GLN A 197 -17.56 -16.20 -8.53
CA GLN A 197 -18.64 -17.16 -8.74
C GLN A 197 -18.36 -18.54 -8.12
N HIS A 198 -17.09 -18.85 -7.81
CA HIS A 198 -16.68 -20.09 -7.14
C HIS A 198 -16.53 -19.94 -5.62
N THR A 199 -16.85 -18.77 -5.06
CA THR A 199 -16.75 -18.53 -3.61
C THR A 199 -18.12 -18.58 -2.94
N HIS A 200 -18.14 -18.78 -1.63
CA HIS A 200 -19.39 -18.75 -0.87
C HIS A 200 -19.87 -17.28 -0.67
N PRO A 201 -21.17 -16.98 -0.83
CA PRO A 201 -21.67 -15.60 -0.64
C PRO A 201 -21.38 -15.03 0.75
N GLU A 202 -21.46 -15.82 1.82
CA GLU A 202 -21.13 -15.37 3.19
C GLU A 202 -19.68 -14.93 3.33
N PHE A 203 -18.74 -15.55 2.58
CA PHE A 203 -17.36 -15.11 2.53
C PHE A 203 -17.25 -13.73 1.91
N LEU A 204 -17.95 -13.47 0.80
CA LEU A 204 -17.95 -12.16 0.13
C LEU A 204 -18.57 -11.08 1.00
N GLN A 205 -19.62 -11.39 1.76
CA GLN A 205 -20.28 -10.46 2.69
C GLN A 205 -19.34 -9.91 3.76
N LYS A 206 -18.25 -10.63 4.13
CA LYS A 206 -17.24 -10.14 5.09
C LYS A 206 -16.55 -8.85 4.61
N PHE A 207 -16.54 -8.59 3.31
CA PHE A 207 -15.90 -7.41 2.74
C PHE A 207 -16.81 -6.18 2.69
N ILE A 208 -18.13 -6.31 2.98
CA ILE A 208 -19.07 -5.19 2.95
C ILE A 208 -18.59 -4.08 3.88
N SER A 209 -18.24 -4.40 5.12
CA SER A 209 -17.75 -3.42 6.10
C SER A 209 -16.43 -2.76 5.72
N LEU A 210 -15.65 -3.41 4.85
CA LEU A 210 -14.43 -2.83 4.30
C LEU A 210 -14.72 -1.85 3.15
N CYS A 211 -15.85 -2.04 2.47
CA CYS A 211 -16.29 -1.23 1.33
C CYS A 211 -17.29 -0.12 1.72
N ASP A 212 -17.73 -0.11 2.95
CA ASP A 212 -18.60 0.94 3.53
C ASP A 212 -17.77 2.03 4.26
N GLY A 213 -18.48 2.99 4.86
CA GLY A 213 -17.86 4.10 5.60
C GLY A 213 -17.09 3.69 6.85
N THR A 214 -17.29 2.47 7.38
CA THR A 214 -16.58 1.99 8.57
C THR A 214 -15.13 1.58 8.25
N ARG A 215 -14.89 1.09 7.04
CA ARG A 215 -13.56 0.65 6.55
C ARG A 215 -12.86 -0.31 7.50
N ARG A 216 -13.63 -1.20 8.16
CA ARG A 216 -13.12 -2.17 9.13
C ARG A 216 -13.45 -3.58 8.72
N ILE A 217 -12.52 -4.50 8.96
CA ILE A 217 -12.71 -5.92 8.74
C ILE A 217 -12.02 -6.72 9.85
N GLU A 218 -12.59 -7.83 10.23
CA GLU A 218 -11.97 -8.79 11.13
C GLU A 218 -11.21 -9.84 10.31
N GLY A 219 -9.99 -10.15 10.73
CA GLY A 219 -9.18 -11.20 10.15
C GLY A 219 -8.43 -11.97 11.23
N VAL A 220 -7.68 -12.99 10.83
CA VAL A 220 -6.91 -13.84 11.74
C VAL A 220 -5.45 -13.85 11.33
N TRP A 221 -4.59 -13.32 12.18
CA TRP A 221 -3.15 -13.29 11.94
C TRP A 221 -2.40 -14.07 13.01
N LYS A 222 -1.63 -15.08 12.59
CA LYS A 222 -0.88 -15.97 13.51
C LYS A 222 -1.76 -16.55 14.63
N GLY A 223 -2.96 -17.01 14.28
CA GLY A 223 -3.90 -17.63 15.21
C GLY A 223 -4.60 -16.65 16.16
N ARG A 224 -4.50 -15.35 15.94
CA ARG A 224 -5.19 -14.32 16.73
C ARG A 224 -6.15 -13.52 15.87
N THR A 225 -7.39 -13.40 16.32
CA THR A 225 -8.37 -12.50 15.69
C THR A 225 -7.96 -11.05 15.90
N LYS A 226 -8.03 -10.27 14.85
CA LYS A 226 -7.65 -8.85 14.85
C LYS A 226 -8.62 -8.06 13.98
N THR A 227 -9.08 -6.92 14.46
CA THR A 227 -9.85 -5.96 13.69
C THR A 227 -8.90 -5.00 12.99
N TYR A 228 -8.99 -4.92 11.68
CA TYR A 228 -8.19 -4.04 10.85
C TYR A 228 -9.00 -2.79 10.49
N ASP A 229 -8.46 -1.62 10.82
CA ASP A 229 -9.00 -0.34 10.41
C ASP A 229 -8.21 0.17 9.19
N MET A 230 -8.90 0.31 8.06
CA MET A 230 -8.31 0.72 6.78
C MET A 230 -8.58 2.19 6.45
N ARG A 231 -9.14 2.97 7.38
CA ARG A 231 -9.34 4.41 7.18
C ARG A 231 -8.01 5.12 7.03
N GLY A 232 -7.93 6.00 6.04
CA GLY A 232 -6.70 6.74 5.73
C GLY A 232 -5.55 5.90 5.17
N LYS A 233 -5.79 4.62 4.85
CA LYS A 233 -4.81 3.73 4.24
C LYS A 233 -5.10 3.52 2.75
N LYS A 234 -4.05 3.40 1.97
CA LYS A 234 -4.15 3.03 0.55
C LYS A 234 -4.43 1.53 0.42
N PHE A 235 -5.64 1.14 0.75
CA PHE A 235 -6.12 -0.23 0.64
C PHE A 235 -7.39 -0.26 -0.20
N CYS A 236 -7.40 -1.03 -1.27
CA CYS A 236 -8.55 -1.19 -2.13
C CYS A 236 -8.88 -2.66 -2.36
N VAL A 237 -10.17 -2.92 -2.55
CA VAL A 237 -10.71 -4.25 -2.87
C VAL A 237 -11.28 -4.21 -4.26
N VAL A 238 -10.91 -5.20 -5.05
CA VAL A 238 -11.43 -5.42 -6.40
C VAL A 238 -11.87 -6.87 -6.49
N MET A 239 -13.04 -7.10 -7.01
CA MET A 239 -13.55 -8.44 -7.27
C MET A 239 -13.75 -8.65 -8.76
N SER A 240 -13.51 -9.86 -9.24
CA SER A 240 -13.82 -10.21 -10.62
C SER A 240 -14.62 -11.50 -10.68
N GLY A 241 -15.54 -11.54 -11.63
CA GLY A 241 -16.38 -12.70 -11.86
C GLY A 241 -16.72 -12.89 -13.34
N ASN A 242 -17.23 -14.06 -13.65
CA ASN A 242 -17.86 -14.34 -14.92
C ASN A 242 -19.36 -14.06 -14.81
N PRO A 243 -20.04 -13.65 -15.91
CA PRO A 243 -21.47 -13.34 -15.86
C PRO A 243 -22.35 -14.56 -15.60
N TYR A 244 -21.80 -15.76 -15.77
CA TYR A 244 -22.52 -17.02 -15.56
C TYR A 244 -21.81 -17.84 -14.49
N THR A 245 -22.60 -18.52 -13.64
CA THR A 245 -22.13 -19.54 -12.73
C THR A 245 -21.86 -20.86 -13.46
N GLU A 246 -21.28 -21.86 -12.77
CA GLU A 246 -21.09 -23.21 -13.35
C GLU A 246 -22.41 -23.90 -13.68
N SER A 247 -23.48 -23.58 -12.93
CA SER A 247 -24.85 -24.05 -13.22
C SER A 247 -25.51 -23.39 -14.42
N GLY A 248 -24.85 -22.40 -15.05
CA GLY A 248 -25.39 -21.63 -16.17
C GLY A 248 -26.27 -20.45 -15.76
N ASP A 249 -26.47 -20.24 -14.47
CA ASP A 249 -27.23 -19.10 -13.95
C ASP A 249 -26.43 -17.80 -14.09
N CYS A 250 -27.14 -16.71 -14.45
CA CYS A 250 -26.48 -15.40 -14.55
C CYS A 250 -26.14 -14.86 -13.14
N LEU A 251 -24.88 -14.53 -12.91
CA LEU A 251 -24.41 -13.97 -11.65
C LEU A 251 -25.14 -12.67 -11.26
N LEU A 252 -25.59 -11.90 -12.25
CA LEU A 252 -26.35 -10.66 -12.05
C LEU A 252 -27.78 -10.92 -11.59
N TYR A 253 -28.40 -12.02 -12.04
CA TYR A 253 -29.76 -12.39 -11.62
C TYR A 253 -29.83 -12.95 -10.20
N THR A 254 -28.76 -13.57 -9.70
CA THR A 254 -28.75 -14.09 -8.33
C THR A 254 -28.60 -12.99 -7.27
N SER A 255 -28.18 -11.79 -7.65
CA SER A 255 -28.14 -10.61 -6.77
C SER A 255 -29.43 -9.81 -6.78
N ASP A 256 -30.20 -9.87 -7.88
CA ASP A 256 -31.50 -9.15 -8.01
C ASP A 256 -32.67 -9.92 -7.41
N ALA A 257 -32.53 -11.20 -7.12
CA ALA A 257 -33.59 -12.00 -6.49
C ALA A 257 -33.99 -11.52 -5.07
N ALA A 258 -33.24 -10.57 -4.50
CA ALA A 258 -33.61 -9.91 -3.24
C ALA A 258 -34.54 -8.70 -3.45
N ASP A 259 -34.64 -8.15 -4.65
CA ASP A 259 -35.48 -6.97 -4.96
C ASP A 259 -36.86 -7.33 -5.53
N GLU A 260 -37.08 -8.57 -5.95
CA GLU A 260 -38.41 -8.99 -6.46
C GLU A 260 -39.47 -9.28 -5.35
N GLY A 261 -39.13 -9.03 -4.09
CA GLY A 261 -40.05 -9.16 -2.95
C GLY A 261 -40.95 -7.95 -2.68
N LEU A 262 -40.88 -6.87 -3.45
CA LEU A 262 -41.75 -5.68 -3.30
C LEU A 262 -42.54 -5.43 -4.59
N GLY A 263 -43.28 -6.41 -5.02
CA GLY A 263 -44.24 -6.29 -6.11
C GLY A 263 -45.68 -6.52 -5.60
N VAL A 264 -46.46 -5.44 -5.60
CA VAL A 264 -47.92 -5.30 -5.46
C VAL A 264 -48.45 -5.26 -4.02
#